data_18ff467b7c0c54da2011882422a9a686
#
_entry.id   18ff467b7c0c54da2011882422a9a686
#
_cell.length_a   1.000
_cell.length_b   1.000
_cell.length_c   1.000
_cell.angle_alpha   90.00
_cell.angle_beta   90.00
_cell.angle_gamma   90.00
#
_symmetry.space_group_name_H-M   'P 1'
#
loop_
_entity.id
_entity.type
_entity.pdbx_description
1 polymer ?
#
loop_
_entity_poly.entity_id
_entity_poly.type
_entity_poly.pdbx_seq_one_letter_code
_entity_poly.pdbx_strand_id
1 'polypeptide(L)'
;MKKYHIALAASLMLGFSSCIDETLPSDYVLDSQIAASESAVQGMVNSIYTTMAGYSNSDGGIEVISYGSMRVQLEHGTTPMVTTGYNGYNTMGNWHYGTIPATGSNRGIYPSYLYYGYIKNVNDIIGLIDPENMTESQKTNLGICHAYRALYYFELVQIMEYKYPTDPKVKAVLVQPENDLTNLGVPIVTEKTTSEEASNNPRATVDEVYDLILSDLAKAEEYLTGFTPSDLIQPSVAAIYGLYARVYSTLASRVKTAAKYKDEATYWQNVYNYADKAITASGCTPLTEDQWHDPINGFNNRTSQNSWMWATTISQSNSPAISSGFNFAMIMGTETTFSVYGWRVGRSLDRRMYEQLSDNDWRKKSWLHPSFFYQSKDQKEGEPYLVKTDADGNWDFSDNVWAKADGSWSNDFNSFNENRYDYKLTSSASWIRGRITKGNGYVGWPWMYINIKFRPAGGVYDDRNIGAATDYPIMRVEEMHFLKAEAALLTQGVDAASGLLEDIVKTRNSEYTCDATTEEEFMKQYNFQKQVEFWGEGVNYFDAKRLELGIHRGYFGTNCERYQQALDVDGVHLGWTPGWNQAELNANQAIYHYNNSYTNPSTYYFYKSNDEMRANYGKDLIWE
;
A
#
# COMPACT_ATOMS: atom_id res chain seq x y z
N MET A 1 -79.77 22.16 -18.11
CA MET A 1 -78.60 21.21 -18.25
C MET A 1 -77.20 21.77 -17.92
N LYS A 2 -77.04 23.10 -17.67
CA LYS A 2 -75.71 23.69 -17.34
C LYS A 2 -75.32 23.69 -15.86
N LYS A 3 -76.26 23.38 -14.94
CA LYS A 3 -75.97 23.37 -13.48
C LYS A 3 -75.49 22.04 -12.92
N TYR A 4 -75.67 20.96 -13.64
CA TYR A 4 -75.21 19.61 -13.20
C TYR A 4 -73.80 19.30 -13.61
N HIS A 5 -73.21 19.96 -14.59
CA HIS A 5 -71.80 19.73 -14.99
C HIS A 5 -70.78 20.42 -14.08
N ILE A 6 -71.20 21.50 -13.35
CA ILE A 6 -70.34 22.20 -12.39
C ILE A 6 -70.21 21.37 -11.09
N ALA A 7 -71.27 20.70 -10.68
CA ALA A 7 -71.25 19.85 -9.48
C ALA A 7 -70.42 18.54 -9.68
N LEU A 8 -70.43 18.03 -10.91
CA LEU A 8 -69.61 16.82 -11.25
C LEU A 8 -68.10 17.14 -11.38
N ALA A 9 -67.76 18.35 -11.84
CA ALA A 9 -66.35 18.79 -11.90
C ALA A 9 -65.78 19.12 -10.50
N ALA A 10 -66.62 19.66 -9.59
CA ALA A 10 -66.22 19.94 -8.22
C ALA A 10 -66.06 18.67 -7.36
N SER A 11 -66.82 17.59 -7.62
CA SER A 11 -66.67 16.31 -6.93
C SER A 11 -65.52 15.47 -7.46
N LEU A 12 -65.03 15.71 -8.68
CA LEU A 12 -63.84 15.08 -9.22
C LEU A 12 -62.52 15.73 -8.73
N MET A 13 -62.56 16.98 -8.26
CA MET A 13 -61.39 17.66 -7.68
C MET A 13 -61.19 17.42 -6.18
N LEU A 14 -62.15 16.82 -5.51
CA LEU A 14 -62.04 16.44 -4.08
C LEU A 14 -61.63 14.98 -3.86
N GLY A 15 -61.45 14.23 -4.93
CA GLY A 15 -61.07 12.80 -4.87
C GLY A 15 -59.59 12.51 -5.06
N PHE A 16 -58.71 13.53 -5.25
CA PHE A 16 -57.27 13.34 -5.47
C PHE A 16 -56.38 13.88 -4.33
N SER A 17 -56.92 14.08 -3.14
CA SER A 17 -56.13 14.15 -1.92
C SER A 17 -56.03 12.76 -1.26
N SER A 18 -55.79 11.73 -2.04
CA SER A 18 -55.24 10.52 -1.50
C SER A 18 -53.80 10.86 -1.13
N CYS A 19 -53.49 10.87 0.14
CA CYS A 19 -52.12 10.65 0.60
C CYS A 19 -51.59 9.46 -0.17
N ILE A 20 -50.66 9.70 -1.09
CA ILE A 20 -49.78 8.67 -1.56
C ILE A 20 -48.86 8.46 -0.35
N ASP A 21 -49.33 7.69 0.64
CA ASP A 21 -48.41 7.04 1.54
C ASP A 21 -47.58 6.13 0.64
N GLU A 22 -46.31 6.43 0.55
CA GLU A 22 -45.33 5.63 -0.13
C GLU A 22 -45.36 4.25 0.57
N THR A 23 -46.13 3.32 0.01
CA THR A 23 -46.16 1.94 0.51
C THR A 23 -44.84 1.30 0.09
N LEU A 24 -43.86 1.45 0.96
CA LEU A 24 -42.62 0.71 0.82
C LEU A 24 -42.93 -0.80 0.75
N PRO A 25 -42.26 -1.56 -0.12
CA PRO A 25 -42.38 -3.02 -0.13
C PRO A 25 -42.18 -3.56 1.27
N SER A 26 -42.94 -4.61 1.67
CA SER A 26 -42.87 -5.24 3.01
C SER A 26 -41.48 -5.75 3.38
N ASP A 27 -40.61 -5.89 2.40
CA ASP A 27 -39.24 -6.42 2.53
C ASP A 27 -38.20 -5.29 2.61
N TYR A 28 -38.62 -4.01 2.63
CA TYR A 28 -37.72 -2.88 2.74
C TYR A 28 -37.50 -2.51 4.21
N VAL A 29 -36.23 -2.62 4.65
CA VAL A 29 -35.86 -2.20 6.01
C VAL A 29 -35.54 -0.72 5.98
N LEU A 30 -36.25 0.08 6.77
CA LEU A 30 -36.03 1.52 6.86
C LEU A 30 -34.75 1.83 7.64
N ASP A 31 -34.04 2.88 7.27
CA ASP A 31 -32.86 3.38 7.99
C ASP A 31 -33.16 3.61 9.47
N SER A 32 -34.35 4.12 9.80
CA SER A 32 -34.81 4.28 11.19
C SER A 32 -34.94 2.94 11.95
N GLN A 33 -35.27 1.85 11.27
CA GLN A 33 -35.34 0.52 11.88
C GLN A 33 -33.94 -0.05 12.10
N ILE A 34 -33.01 0.20 11.17
CA ILE A 34 -31.60 -0.15 11.33
C ILE A 34 -31.01 0.63 12.50
N ALA A 35 -31.20 1.94 12.53
CA ALA A 35 -30.70 2.84 13.57
C ALA A 35 -31.21 2.45 14.99
N ALA A 36 -32.44 1.94 15.08
CA ALA A 36 -33.04 1.47 16.33
C ALA A 36 -32.53 0.09 16.81
N SER A 37 -31.79 -0.63 15.96
CA SER A 37 -31.26 -1.98 16.26
C SER A 37 -29.74 -1.96 16.45
N GLU A 38 -29.26 -2.06 17.69
CA GLU A 38 -27.81 -2.12 17.95
C GLU A 38 -27.11 -3.26 17.19
N SER A 39 -27.76 -4.42 17.04
CA SER A 39 -27.20 -5.54 16.29
C SER A 39 -27.12 -5.28 14.79
N ALA A 40 -28.06 -4.52 14.22
CA ALA A 40 -28.01 -4.13 12.82
C ALA A 40 -26.88 -3.11 12.57
N VAL A 41 -26.75 -2.09 13.42
CA VAL A 41 -25.65 -1.11 13.35
C VAL A 41 -24.29 -1.82 13.52
N GLN A 42 -24.17 -2.75 14.47
CA GLN A 42 -22.94 -3.55 14.65
C GLN A 42 -22.64 -4.41 13.40
N GLY A 43 -23.66 -4.96 12.76
CA GLY A 43 -23.53 -5.69 11.49
C GLY A 43 -22.96 -4.80 10.39
N MET A 44 -23.41 -3.54 10.32
CA MET A 44 -22.87 -2.56 9.37
C MET A 44 -21.41 -2.19 9.71
N VAL A 45 -21.06 -1.98 10.97
CA VAL A 45 -19.65 -1.76 11.37
C VAL A 45 -18.77 -2.94 10.97
N ASN A 46 -19.25 -4.17 11.13
CA ASN A 46 -18.54 -5.36 10.69
C ASN A 46 -18.35 -5.39 9.15
N SER A 47 -19.23 -4.74 8.40
CA SER A 47 -19.07 -4.64 6.93
C SER A 47 -17.84 -3.83 6.51
N ILE A 48 -17.36 -2.90 7.35
CA ILE A 48 -16.12 -2.15 7.11
C ILE A 48 -14.96 -3.12 6.93
N TYR A 49 -14.82 -4.08 7.85
CA TYR A 49 -13.74 -5.07 7.85
C TYR A 49 -13.84 -6.02 6.66
N THR A 50 -15.06 -6.44 6.31
CA THR A 50 -15.30 -7.30 5.16
C THR A 50 -15.00 -6.60 3.84
N THR A 51 -15.38 -5.33 3.73
CA THR A 51 -15.13 -4.52 2.53
C THR A 51 -13.63 -4.26 2.32
N MET A 52 -12.87 -4.06 3.40
CA MET A 52 -11.40 -3.93 3.32
C MET A 52 -10.71 -5.24 2.92
N ALA A 53 -11.26 -6.39 3.31
CA ALA A 53 -10.74 -7.69 2.91
C ALA A 53 -10.91 -7.94 1.41
N GLY A 54 -11.98 -7.43 0.81
CA GLY A 54 -12.20 -7.58 -0.61
C GLY A 54 -13.37 -6.74 -1.13
N TYR A 55 -13.05 -5.74 -1.90
CA TYR A 55 -14.03 -4.89 -2.58
C TYR A 55 -14.18 -5.34 -4.04
N SER A 56 -15.41 -5.65 -4.45
CA SER A 56 -15.72 -6.09 -5.81
C SER A 56 -16.16 -4.92 -6.67
N ASN A 57 -15.55 -4.76 -7.83
CA ASN A 57 -16.08 -3.90 -8.87
C ASN A 57 -17.22 -4.62 -9.59
N SER A 58 -18.45 -4.07 -9.53
CA SER A 58 -19.66 -4.65 -10.13
C SER A 58 -19.69 -4.62 -11.66
N ASP A 59 -18.79 -3.90 -12.33
CA ASP A 59 -18.78 -3.73 -13.79
C ASP A 59 -18.15 -4.91 -14.56
N GLY A 60 -18.29 -6.13 -14.02
CA GLY A 60 -17.86 -7.35 -14.71
C GLY A 60 -16.36 -7.66 -14.60
N GLY A 61 -15.64 -6.91 -13.79
CA GLY A 61 -14.27 -7.22 -13.43
C GLY A 61 -14.23 -8.37 -12.41
N ILE A 62 -13.47 -9.39 -12.71
CA ILE A 62 -13.27 -10.60 -11.89
C ILE A 62 -12.45 -10.27 -10.62
N GLU A 63 -12.19 -9.00 -10.34
CA GLU A 63 -11.08 -8.55 -9.51
C GLU A 63 -11.60 -7.95 -8.21
N VAL A 64 -11.68 -8.77 -7.19
CA VAL A 64 -11.85 -8.32 -5.81
C VAL A 64 -10.49 -7.90 -5.27
N ILE A 65 -10.35 -6.63 -4.92
CA ILE A 65 -9.10 -6.05 -4.43
C ILE A 65 -9.22 -5.83 -2.92
N SER A 66 -8.21 -6.27 -2.17
CA SER A 66 -8.13 -5.96 -0.75
C SER A 66 -7.35 -4.66 -0.51
N TYR A 67 -7.57 -4.05 0.65
CA TYR A 67 -6.81 -2.90 1.11
C TYR A 67 -5.30 -3.14 1.06
N GLY A 68 -4.83 -4.29 1.59
CA GLY A 68 -3.42 -4.64 1.57
C GLY A 68 -2.85 -4.83 0.17
N SER A 69 -3.62 -5.42 -0.74
CA SER A 69 -3.16 -5.61 -2.13
C SER A 69 -3.07 -4.29 -2.89
N MET A 70 -3.97 -3.32 -2.62
CA MET A 70 -3.87 -1.99 -3.19
C MET A 70 -2.58 -1.29 -2.75
N ARG A 71 -2.25 -1.33 -1.48
CA ARG A 71 -1.04 -0.70 -0.94
C ARG A 71 0.24 -1.31 -1.52
N VAL A 72 0.30 -2.64 -1.64
CA VAL A 72 1.42 -3.32 -2.29
C VAL A 72 1.55 -2.93 -3.76
N GLN A 73 0.43 -2.79 -4.47
CA GLN A 73 0.49 -2.36 -5.87
C GLN A 73 1.03 -0.94 -6.04
N LEU A 74 0.69 -0.03 -5.15
CA LEU A 74 1.30 1.31 -5.11
C LEU A 74 2.82 1.20 -4.85
N GLU A 75 3.24 0.32 -3.95
CA GLU A 75 4.64 0.10 -3.62
C GLU A 75 5.47 -0.47 -4.79
N HIS A 76 4.83 -1.18 -5.75
CA HIS A 76 5.52 -1.57 -7.00
C HIS A 76 6.10 -0.39 -7.78
N GLY A 77 5.59 0.82 -7.57
CA GLY A 77 6.10 2.06 -8.13
C GLY A 77 7.28 2.66 -7.39
N THR A 78 7.92 1.95 -6.46
CA THR A 78 9.06 2.42 -5.67
C THR A 78 10.34 1.67 -6.00
N THR A 79 11.50 2.23 -5.63
CA THR A 79 12.78 1.57 -5.89
C THR A 79 12.96 0.25 -5.14
N PRO A 80 12.58 0.12 -3.85
CA PRO A 80 12.81 -1.10 -3.08
C PRO A 80 12.14 -2.35 -3.64
N MET A 81 10.97 -2.19 -4.26
CA MET A 81 10.20 -3.33 -4.75
C MET A 81 10.42 -3.57 -6.23
N VAL A 82 11.13 -4.64 -6.55
CA VAL A 82 11.33 -5.12 -7.90
C VAL A 82 10.30 -6.20 -8.20
N THR A 83 9.72 -6.15 -9.39
CA THR A 83 8.79 -7.17 -9.88
C THR A 83 9.40 -7.84 -11.09
N THR A 84 9.35 -9.17 -11.13
CA THR A 84 9.85 -9.96 -12.27
C THR A 84 8.69 -10.54 -13.06
N GLY A 85 8.84 -10.60 -14.37
CA GLY A 85 7.82 -11.17 -15.26
C GLY A 85 6.86 -10.13 -15.83
N TYR A 86 6.67 -10.27 -17.15
CA TYR A 86 5.78 -9.45 -17.94
C TYR A 86 4.39 -10.06 -18.01
N ASN A 87 3.43 -9.47 -17.33
CA ASN A 87 2.02 -9.71 -17.62
C ASN A 87 1.15 -8.51 -17.20
N GLY A 88 -0.10 -8.48 -17.67
CA GLY A 88 -1.05 -7.39 -17.38
C GLY A 88 -1.45 -7.25 -15.91
N TYR A 89 -0.90 -8.06 -15.01
CA TYR A 89 -1.15 -8.02 -13.56
C TYR A 89 -0.06 -7.32 -12.76
N ASN A 90 0.96 -6.83 -13.47
CA ASN A 90 2.02 -6.02 -12.90
C ASN A 90 1.94 -4.57 -13.41
N THR A 91 0.74 -4.05 -13.55
CA THR A 91 0.50 -2.75 -14.18
C THR A 91 1.19 -1.62 -13.45
N MET A 92 1.22 -1.67 -12.12
CA MET A 92 1.88 -0.64 -11.31
C MET A 92 3.42 -0.76 -11.33
N GLY A 93 3.96 -1.97 -11.45
CA GLY A 93 5.40 -2.20 -11.65
C GLY A 93 5.86 -1.89 -13.08
N ASN A 94 4.92 -1.96 -14.00
CA ASN A 94 5.12 -1.72 -15.43
C ASN A 94 4.54 -0.37 -15.84
N TRP A 95 4.98 0.72 -15.28
CA TRP A 95 4.61 2.09 -15.66
C TRP A 95 4.61 2.33 -17.18
N HIS A 96 5.13 1.38 -17.88
CA HIS A 96 5.33 1.26 -19.30
C HIS A 96 4.05 1.37 -20.14
N TYR A 97 2.89 0.98 -19.63
CA TYR A 97 1.76 0.73 -20.53
C TYR A 97 0.70 1.81 -20.58
N GLY A 98 0.93 2.97 -20.01
CA GLY A 98 -0.09 4.02 -20.04
C GLY A 98 -1.43 3.61 -19.41
N THR A 99 -1.44 2.46 -18.72
CA THR A 99 -2.67 1.87 -18.18
C THR A 99 -3.05 2.44 -16.83
N ILE A 100 -2.10 3.05 -16.13
CA ILE A 100 -2.36 3.66 -14.82
C ILE A 100 -3.06 5.02 -14.97
N PRO A 101 -2.71 5.85 -15.96
CA PRO A 101 -3.39 7.11 -16.18
C PRO A 101 -4.55 7.02 -17.18
N ALA A 102 -4.67 5.93 -17.95
CA ALA A 102 -5.65 5.86 -19.02
C ALA A 102 -7.07 5.64 -18.48
N THR A 103 -7.94 6.57 -18.74
CA THR A 103 -9.36 6.59 -18.38
C THR A 103 -10.19 5.41 -18.91
N GLY A 104 -9.62 4.54 -19.73
CA GLY A 104 -10.34 3.47 -20.41
C GLY A 104 -9.81 2.05 -20.21
N SER A 105 -8.84 1.81 -19.32
CA SER A 105 -8.34 0.44 -19.15
C SER A 105 -9.18 -0.32 -18.12
N ASN A 106 -9.85 -1.39 -18.56
CA ASN A 106 -10.58 -2.33 -17.71
C ASN A 106 -9.69 -3.10 -16.70
N ARG A 107 -8.40 -2.80 -16.64
CA ARG A 107 -7.41 -3.46 -15.79
C ARG A 107 -6.72 -2.49 -14.83
N GLY A 108 -7.06 -1.22 -14.88
CA GLY A 108 -6.57 -0.21 -13.95
C GLY A 108 -7.27 -0.37 -12.62
N ILE A 109 -6.50 -0.68 -11.59
CA ILE A 109 -6.96 -0.57 -10.23
C ILE A 109 -6.99 0.92 -9.94
N TYR A 110 -8.18 1.45 -9.77
CA TYR A 110 -8.37 2.87 -9.47
C TYR A 110 -8.47 3.05 -7.96
N PRO A 111 -7.43 3.60 -7.32
CA PRO A 111 -7.48 3.87 -5.88
C PRO A 111 -8.71 4.70 -5.48
N SER A 112 -9.05 5.72 -6.27
CA SER A 112 -10.22 6.56 -6.01
C SER A 112 -11.51 5.74 -5.87
N TYR A 113 -11.77 4.82 -6.80
CA TYR A 113 -12.95 3.96 -6.75
C TYR A 113 -12.99 3.10 -5.47
N LEU A 114 -11.88 2.50 -5.11
CA LEU A 114 -11.77 1.67 -3.92
C LEU A 114 -12.01 2.48 -2.64
N TYR A 115 -11.30 3.59 -2.49
CA TYR A 115 -11.39 4.42 -1.28
C TYR A 115 -12.75 5.11 -1.13
N TYR A 116 -13.38 5.57 -2.22
CA TYR A 116 -14.75 6.11 -2.14
C TYR A 116 -15.78 5.04 -1.80
N GLY A 117 -15.58 3.79 -2.21
CA GLY A 117 -16.38 2.66 -1.74
C GLY A 117 -16.27 2.45 -0.22
N TYR A 118 -15.08 2.56 0.33
CA TYR A 118 -14.84 2.51 1.77
C TYR A 118 -15.44 3.72 2.50
N ILE A 119 -15.25 4.92 1.95
CA ILE A 119 -15.81 6.19 2.50
C ILE A 119 -17.32 6.12 2.53
N LYS A 120 -17.95 5.66 1.45
CA LYS A 120 -19.41 5.48 1.42
C LYS A 120 -19.89 4.57 2.55
N ASN A 121 -19.25 3.43 2.73
CA ASN A 121 -19.63 2.47 3.77
C ASN A 121 -19.62 3.11 5.18
N VAL A 122 -18.57 3.83 5.53
CA VAL A 122 -18.49 4.50 6.84
C VAL A 122 -19.45 5.69 6.95
N ASN A 123 -19.70 6.45 5.86
CA ASN A 123 -20.65 7.55 5.85
C ASN A 123 -22.09 7.05 6.07
N ASP A 124 -22.46 5.92 5.44
CA ASP A 124 -23.78 5.32 5.63
C ASP A 124 -24.01 4.97 7.13
N ILE A 125 -22.98 4.51 7.85
CA ILE A 125 -23.10 4.20 9.28
C ILE A 125 -23.14 5.48 10.12
N ILE A 126 -22.30 6.46 9.84
CA ILE A 126 -22.27 7.75 10.55
C ILE A 126 -23.63 8.44 10.45
N GLY A 127 -24.24 8.40 9.26
CA GLY A 127 -25.55 9.04 9.02
C GLY A 127 -26.73 8.40 9.76
N LEU A 128 -26.58 7.14 10.22
CA LEU A 128 -27.63 6.43 10.97
C LEU A 128 -27.66 6.75 12.45
N ILE A 129 -26.57 7.23 13.03
CA ILE A 129 -26.42 7.43 14.47
C ILE A 129 -26.58 8.91 14.81
N ASP A 130 -27.57 9.23 15.66
CA ASP A 130 -27.74 10.57 16.20
C ASP A 130 -26.71 10.81 17.33
N PRO A 131 -25.73 11.71 17.12
CA PRO A 131 -24.69 11.94 18.11
C PRO A 131 -25.18 12.61 19.40
N GLU A 132 -26.40 13.20 19.41
CA GLU A 132 -26.97 13.83 20.59
C GLU A 132 -27.68 12.82 21.50
N ASN A 133 -28.09 11.67 20.96
CA ASN A 133 -28.88 10.64 21.66
C ASN A 133 -28.29 9.23 21.55
N MET A 134 -26.99 9.11 21.33
CA MET A 134 -26.31 7.80 21.12
C MET A 134 -26.09 7.04 22.43
N THR A 135 -26.14 5.71 22.33
CA THR A 135 -25.69 4.79 23.40
C THR A 135 -24.15 4.70 23.42
N GLU A 136 -23.57 4.15 24.48
CA GLU A 136 -22.11 3.92 24.54
C GLU A 136 -21.61 2.98 23.41
N SER A 137 -22.42 2.00 23.01
CA SER A 137 -22.12 1.14 21.87
C SER A 137 -22.11 1.94 20.56
N GLN A 138 -23.10 2.80 20.34
CA GLN A 138 -23.16 3.66 19.17
C GLN A 138 -22.03 4.70 19.14
N LYS A 139 -21.65 5.23 20.31
CA LYS A 139 -20.50 6.12 20.45
C LYS A 139 -19.21 5.44 20.01
N THR A 140 -18.97 4.21 20.47
CA THR A 140 -17.83 3.40 20.03
C THR A 140 -17.85 3.16 18.52
N ASN A 141 -19.02 2.80 17.97
CA ASN A 141 -19.19 2.58 16.54
C ASN A 141 -18.91 3.85 15.71
N LEU A 142 -19.36 5.02 16.17
CA LEU A 142 -18.98 6.30 15.55
C LEU A 142 -17.48 6.55 15.60
N GLY A 143 -16.84 6.29 16.74
CA GLY A 143 -15.40 6.40 16.89
C GLY A 143 -14.64 5.54 15.88
N ILE A 144 -15.08 4.30 15.70
CA ILE A 144 -14.51 3.39 14.70
C ILE A 144 -14.72 3.96 13.28
N CYS A 145 -15.92 4.41 12.94
CA CYS A 145 -16.21 4.96 11.61
C CYS A 145 -15.39 6.21 11.30
N HIS A 146 -15.27 7.15 12.26
CA HIS A 146 -14.43 8.34 12.10
C HIS A 146 -12.94 7.96 11.94
N ALA A 147 -12.43 6.98 12.68
CA ALA A 147 -11.07 6.51 12.52
C ALA A 147 -10.79 5.96 11.12
N TYR A 148 -11.70 5.14 10.60
CA TYR A 148 -11.59 4.60 9.25
C TYR A 148 -11.77 5.68 8.18
N ARG A 149 -12.69 6.63 8.35
CA ARG A 149 -12.85 7.73 7.38
C ARG A 149 -11.59 8.60 7.33
N ALA A 150 -11.01 8.91 8.48
CA ALA A 150 -9.75 9.63 8.54
C ALA A 150 -8.62 8.88 7.81
N LEU A 151 -8.48 7.56 8.03
CA LEU A 151 -7.51 6.72 7.33
C LEU A 151 -7.73 6.76 5.81
N TYR A 152 -8.96 6.59 5.36
CA TYR A 152 -9.29 6.52 3.94
C TYR A 152 -9.02 7.84 3.22
N TYR A 153 -9.44 8.97 3.79
CA TYR A 153 -9.13 10.28 3.22
C TYR A 153 -7.64 10.60 3.27
N PHE A 154 -6.96 10.23 4.35
CA PHE A 154 -5.53 10.45 4.49
C PHE A 154 -4.72 9.74 3.41
N GLU A 155 -5.03 8.48 3.12
CA GLU A 155 -4.36 7.75 2.05
C GLU A 155 -4.79 8.24 0.67
N LEU A 156 -6.10 8.44 0.46
CA LEU A 156 -6.65 8.88 -0.82
C LEU A 156 -6.08 10.23 -1.26
N VAL A 157 -6.02 11.22 -0.36
CA VAL A 157 -5.49 12.55 -0.72
C VAL A 157 -4.01 12.47 -1.11
N GLN A 158 -3.21 11.68 -0.41
CA GLN A 158 -1.80 11.48 -0.75
C GLN A 158 -1.62 10.79 -2.11
N ILE A 159 -2.47 9.81 -2.42
CA ILE A 159 -2.43 9.11 -3.71
C ILE A 159 -2.83 10.06 -4.85
N MET A 160 -3.90 10.82 -4.69
CA MET A 160 -4.53 11.61 -5.76
C MET A 160 -3.99 13.04 -5.89
N GLU A 161 -3.24 13.52 -4.88
CA GLU A 161 -2.56 14.81 -4.99
C GLU A 161 -1.48 14.74 -6.08
N TYR A 162 -1.54 15.69 -7.01
CA TYR A 162 -0.52 15.81 -8.02
C TYR A 162 0.66 16.63 -7.48
N LYS A 163 1.83 16.03 -7.54
CA LYS A 163 3.09 16.74 -7.28
C LYS A 163 3.84 16.96 -8.59
N TYR A 164 4.24 18.18 -8.82
CA TYR A 164 5.00 18.52 -10.02
C TYR A 164 6.41 17.91 -9.96
N PRO A 165 6.85 17.23 -11.03
CA PRO A 165 8.19 16.65 -11.06
C PRO A 165 9.27 17.70 -10.94
N THR A 166 10.33 17.35 -10.23
CA THR A 166 11.51 18.22 -10.04
C THR A 166 12.64 17.87 -10.98
N ASP A 167 12.76 16.63 -11.44
CA ASP A 167 13.80 16.17 -12.36
C ASP A 167 13.78 16.92 -13.68
N PRO A 168 14.92 17.51 -14.12
CA PRO A 168 15.02 18.21 -15.39
C PRO A 168 14.70 17.36 -16.62
N LYS A 169 15.01 16.06 -16.59
CA LYS A 169 14.69 15.11 -17.68
C LYS A 169 13.19 14.98 -17.86
N VAL A 170 12.46 14.84 -16.74
CA VAL A 170 11.00 14.75 -16.75
C VAL A 170 10.39 16.06 -17.18
N LYS A 171 10.87 17.20 -16.65
CA LYS A 171 10.39 18.54 -17.03
C LYS A 171 10.51 18.82 -18.52
N ALA A 172 11.58 18.33 -19.15
CA ALA A 172 11.84 18.56 -20.59
C ALA A 172 10.80 17.88 -21.50
N VAL A 173 10.16 16.81 -21.05
CA VAL A 173 9.19 16.01 -21.83
C VAL A 173 7.77 16.11 -21.29
N LEU A 174 7.57 16.76 -20.14
CA LEU A 174 6.29 16.88 -19.49
C LEU A 174 5.34 17.77 -20.32
N VAL A 175 4.20 17.20 -20.68
CA VAL A 175 3.07 17.99 -21.14
C VAL A 175 2.41 18.64 -19.92
N GLN A 176 2.46 19.97 -19.88
CA GLN A 176 1.89 20.71 -18.75
C GLN A 176 0.39 20.49 -18.66
N PRO A 177 -0.17 20.30 -17.44
CA PRO A 177 -1.61 20.30 -17.25
C PRO A 177 -2.23 21.61 -17.74
N GLU A 178 -3.46 21.53 -18.26
CA GLU A 178 -4.19 22.73 -18.71
C GLU A 178 -4.57 23.66 -17.54
N ASN A 179 -4.73 23.08 -16.33
CA ASN A 179 -5.06 23.79 -15.11
C ASN A 179 -3.95 23.70 -14.09
N ASP A 180 -3.87 24.66 -13.19
CA ASP A 180 -3.00 24.57 -12.02
C ASP A 180 -3.55 23.50 -11.07
N LEU A 181 -2.72 22.50 -10.78
CA LEU A 181 -3.05 21.37 -9.91
C LEU A 181 -2.45 21.54 -8.50
N THR A 182 -1.82 22.67 -8.23
CA THR A 182 -1.18 22.95 -6.94
C THR A 182 -2.25 22.91 -5.83
N ASN A 183 -1.99 22.18 -4.77
CA ASN A 183 -2.89 22.04 -3.60
C ASN A 183 -4.31 21.51 -3.94
N LEU A 184 -4.46 20.79 -5.05
CA LEU A 184 -5.73 20.18 -5.46
C LEU A 184 -5.84 18.75 -4.91
N GLY A 185 -6.76 18.57 -3.96
CA GLY A 185 -7.00 17.30 -3.28
C GLY A 185 -8.01 16.41 -4.00
N VAL A 186 -9.03 15.97 -3.27
CA VAL A 186 -10.10 15.07 -3.74
C VAL A 186 -11.48 15.63 -3.37
N PRO A 187 -12.56 15.26 -4.04
CA PRO A 187 -13.91 15.61 -3.60
C PRO A 187 -14.19 15.16 -2.16
N ILE A 188 -14.73 16.03 -1.33
CA ILE A 188 -15.17 15.66 0.02
C ILE A 188 -16.61 15.17 -0.06
N VAL A 189 -16.84 13.93 0.37
CA VAL A 189 -18.16 13.29 0.50
C VAL A 189 -18.32 12.83 1.95
N THR A 190 -19.37 13.29 2.60
CA THR A 190 -19.72 12.94 3.98
C THR A 190 -21.12 12.32 4.04
N GLU A 191 -21.54 11.93 5.23
CA GLU A 191 -22.90 11.45 5.51
C GLU A 191 -24.01 12.47 5.17
N LYS A 192 -23.63 13.74 4.97
CA LYS A 192 -24.54 14.84 4.64
C LYS A 192 -24.61 15.14 3.15
N THR A 193 -23.70 14.56 2.36
CA THR A 193 -23.61 14.83 0.93
C THR A 193 -24.73 14.10 0.19
N THR A 194 -25.61 14.82 -0.44
CA THR A 194 -26.70 14.25 -1.26
C THR A 194 -26.17 13.71 -2.60
N SER A 195 -26.94 12.86 -3.26
CA SER A 195 -26.59 12.34 -4.58
C SER A 195 -26.50 13.45 -5.64
N GLU A 196 -27.30 14.51 -5.52
CA GLU A 196 -27.27 15.67 -6.40
C GLU A 196 -25.96 16.46 -6.21
N GLU A 197 -25.59 16.75 -4.96
CA GLU A 197 -24.32 17.41 -4.65
C GLU A 197 -23.12 16.57 -5.11
N ALA A 198 -23.15 15.25 -4.89
CA ALA A 198 -22.08 14.35 -5.30
C ALA A 198 -21.86 14.34 -6.82
N SER A 199 -22.91 14.53 -7.62
CA SER A 199 -22.81 14.54 -9.10
C SER A 199 -22.12 15.77 -9.68
N ASN A 200 -21.94 16.83 -8.88
CA ASN A 200 -21.24 18.07 -9.26
C ASN A 200 -20.33 18.56 -8.12
N ASN A 201 -19.58 17.65 -7.52
CA ASN A 201 -18.71 17.91 -6.38
C ASN A 201 -17.26 18.12 -6.85
N PRO A 202 -16.74 19.36 -6.87
CA PRO A 202 -15.37 19.61 -7.31
C PRO A 202 -14.35 19.00 -6.33
N ARG A 203 -13.13 18.86 -6.78
CA ARG A 203 -12.01 18.51 -5.89
C ARG A 203 -11.82 19.64 -4.87
N ALA A 204 -11.86 19.30 -3.60
CA ALA A 204 -11.47 20.18 -2.52
C ALA A 204 -9.96 20.44 -2.54
N THR A 205 -9.52 21.49 -1.89
CA THR A 205 -8.10 21.68 -1.64
C THR A 205 -7.54 20.58 -0.73
N VAL A 206 -6.25 20.31 -0.84
CA VAL A 206 -5.57 19.38 0.08
C VAL A 206 -5.77 19.83 1.52
N ASP A 207 -5.72 21.14 1.78
CA ASP A 207 -5.92 21.73 3.12
C ASP A 207 -7.31 21.40 3.71
N GLU A 208 -8.37 21.53 2.91
CA GLU A 208 -9.73 21.19 3.35
C GLU A 208 -9.88 19.70 3.63
N VAL A 209 -9.23 18.83 2.84
CA VAL A 209 -9.24 17.39 3.11
C VAL A 209 -8.52 17.07 4.42
N TYR A 210 -7.37 17.71 4.71
CA TYR A 210 -6.68 17.53 6.00
C TYR A 210 -7.47 18.09 7.19
N ASP A 211 -8.23 19.18 7.00
CA ASP A 211 -9.14 19.68 8.03
C ASP A 211 -10.22 18.64 8.39
N LEU A 212 -10.80 17.97 7.39
CA LEU A 212 -11.72 16.85 7.63
C LEU A 212 -11.03 15.68 8.36
N ILE A 213 -9.84 15.28 7.92
CA ILE A 213 -9.08 14.20 8.54
C ILE A 213 -8.81 14.49 10.02
N LEU A 214 -8.32 15.68 10.34
CA LEU A 214 -8.04 16.09 11.72
C LEU A 214 -9.32 16.19 12.57
N SER A 215 -10.43 16.63 11.98
CA SER A 215 -11.75 16.65 12.65
C SER A 215 -12.23 15.23 12.96
N ASP A 216 -12.09 14.29 12.02
CA ASP A 216 -12.46 12.89 12.24
C ASP A 216 -11.56 12.21 13.28
N LEU A 217 -10.25 12.51 13.27
CA LEU A 217 -9.33 11.99 14.28
C LEU A 217 -9.69 12.49 15.68
N ALA A 218 -10.09 13.77 15.81
CA ALA A 218 -10.49 14.32 17.10
C ALA A 218 -11.75 13.61 17.65
N LYS A 219 -12.74 13.35 16.80
CA LYS A 219 -13.93 12.57 17.18
C LYS A 219 -13.59 11.12 17.52
N ALA A 220 -12.73 10.49 16.72
CA ALA A 220 -12.28 9.13 16.97
C ALA A 220 -11.54 9.02 18.32
N GLU A 221 -10.64 9.96 18.63
CA GLU A 221 -9.94 10.04 19.92
C GLU A 221 -10.93 10.18 21.07
N GLU A 222 -11.89 11.13 20.96
CA GLU A 222 -12.91 11.36 21.98
C GLU A 222 -13.76 10.10 22.22
N TYR A 223 -14.26 9.47 21.15
CA TYR A 223 -15.22 8.38 21.25
C TYR A 223 -14.57 7.03 21.59
N LEU A 224 -13.30 6.84 21.26
CA LEU A 224 -12.56 5.60 21.56
C LEU A 224 -11.72 5.70 22.84
N THR A 225 -11.72 6.85 23.52
CA THR A 225 -11.05 6.96 24.82
C THR A 225 -11.69 6.02 25.84
N GLY A 226 -10.86 5.10 26.39
CA GLY A 226 -11.34 4.04 27.30
C GLY A 226 -11.86 2.78 26.61
N PHE A 227 -12.01 2.79 25.29
CA PHE A 227 -12.37 1.59 24.54
C PHE A 227 -11.17 0.63 24.41
N THR A 228 -11.39 -0.64 24.69
CA THR A 228 -10.41 -1.72 24.46
C THR A 228 -10.90 -2.60 23.32
N PRO A 229 -10.21 -2.62 22.17
CA PRO A 229 -10.59 -3.48 21.06
C PRO A 229 -10.55 -4.97 21.42
N SER A 230 -11.51 -5.73 20.95
CA SER A 230 -11.51 -7.19 21.07
C SER A 230 -10.66 -7.87 19.98
N ASP A 231 -10.38 -7.15 18.89
CA ASP A 231 -9.55 -7.61 17.77
C ASP A 231 -8.84 -6.39 17.15
N LEU A 232 -7.65 -6.60 16.61
CA LEU A 232 -6.83 -5.56 15.95
C LEU A 232 -7.47 -4.96 14.68
N ILE A 233 -8.55 -5.54 14.17
CA ILE A 233 -9.35 -4.90 13.10
C ILE A 233 -10.10 -3.66 13.61
N GLN A 234 -10.31 -3.54 14.92
CA GLN A 234 -10.90 -2.37 15.54
C GLN A 234 -9.79 -1.40 15.96
N PRO A 235 -9.84 -0.13 15.56
CA PRO A 235 -8.83 0.83 15.98
C PRO A 235 -8.93 1.13 17.48
N SER A 236 -7.80 1.12 18.15
CA SER A 236 -7.65 1.63 19.52
C SER A 236 -7.31 3.12 19.53
N VAL A 237 -7.37 3.77 20.68
CA VAL A 237 -6.87 5.14 20.83
C VAL A 237 -5.37 5.25 20.49
N ALA A 238 -4.59 4.20 20.73
CA ALA A 238 -3.19 4.14 20.34
C ALA A 238 -3.02 4.16 18.80
N ALA A 239 -3.89 3.46 18.06
CA ALA A 239 -3.90 3.52 16.60
C ALA A 239 -4.27 4.93 16.10
N ILE A 240 -5.19 5.64 16.79
CA ILE A 240 -5.51 7.02 16.47
C ILE A 240 -4.30 7.94 16.67
N TYR A 241 -3.55 7.78 17.78
CA TYR A 241 -2.29 8.53 17.98
C TYR A 241 -1.27 8.24 16.88
N GLY A 242 -1.15 6.99 16.46
CA GLY A 242 -0.30 6.62 15.31
C GLY A 242 -0.74 7.28 14.01
N LEU A 243 -2.05 7.38 13.76
CA LEU A 243 -2.57 8.04 12.57
C LEU A 243 -2.35 9.57 12.62
N TYR A 244 -2.47 10.20 13.79
CA TYR A 244 -2.04 11.60 13.99
C TYR A 244 -0.56 11.79 13.66
N ALA A 245 0.33 10.89 14.11
CA ALA A 245 1.75 10.97 13.79
C ALA A 245 2.00 10.90 12.26
N ARG A 246 1.34 10.00 11.55
CA ARG A 246 1.38 9.94 10.07
C ARG A 246 0.86 11.23 9.42
N VAL A 247 -0.27 11.73 9.86
CA VAL A 247 -0.89 12.96 9.32
C VAL A 247 0.03 14.14 9.51
N TYR A 248 0.53 14.35 10.72
CA TYR A 248 1.44 15.47 11.00
C TYR A 248 2.77 15.35 10.28
N SER A 249 3.34 14.15 10.08
CA SER A 249 4.56 13.97 9.29
C SER A 249 4.38 14.39 7.83
N THR A 250 3.21 14.09 7.26
CA THR A 250 2.88 14.53 5.90
C THR A 250 2.67 16.03 5.83
N LEU A 251 1.94 16.62 6.80
CA LEU A 251 1.74 18.07 6.86
C LEU A 251 3.07 18.82 7.04
N ALA A 252 3.96 18.33 7.90
CA ALA A 252 5.29 18.90 8.10
C ALA A 252 6.12 18.88 6.81
N SER A 253 6.07 17.79 6.06
CA SER A 253 6.77 17.68 4.77
C SER A 253 6.22 18.63 3.70
N ARG A 254 4.99 19.14 3.85
CA ARG A 254 4.34 20.08 2.92
C ARG A 254 4.69 21.55 3.16
N VAL A 255 5.37 21.88 4.24
CA VAL A 255 5.70 23.27 4.62
C VAL A 255 6.41 24.02 3.49
N LYS A 256 7.23 23.32 2.70
CA LYS A 256 7.93 23.91 1.55
C LYS A 256 7.00 24.29 0.40
N THR A 257 5.80 23.74 0.32
CA THR A 257 4.87 23.87 -0.81
C THR A 257 3.56 24.55 -0.48
N ALA A 258 3.15 24.63 0.79
CA ALA A 258 1.85 25.13 1.23
C ALA A 258 1.99 26.23 2.28
N ALA A 259 1.42 27.41 1.99
CA ALA A 259 1.49 28.58 2.88
C ALA A 259 0.82 28.39 4.25
N LYS A 260 -0.16 27.47 4.34
CA LYS A 260 -0.90 27.15 5.57
C LYS A 260 -0.04 26.46 6.62
N TYR A 261 0.97 25.69 6.22
CA TYR A 261 1.77 24.84 7.11
C TYR A 261 3.16 25.42 7.37
N LYS A 262 3.25 26.74 7.56
CA LYS A 262 4.55 27.45 7.77
C LYS A 262 5.24 27.12 9.09
N ASP A 263 4.52 26.59 10.06
CA ASP A 263 5.08 26.22 11.37
C ASP A 263 5.55 24.76 11.39
N GLU A 264 6.60 24.51 10.64
CA GLU A 264 7.23 23.19 10.52
C GLU A 264 7.63 22.60 11.88
N ALA A 265 8.17 23.42 12.76
CA ALA A 265 8.60 22.97 14.07
C ALA A 265 7.45 22.43 14.92
N THR A 266 6.29 23.08 14.91
CA THR A 266 5.09 22.61 15.63
C THR A 266 4.59 21.28 15.05
N TYR A 267 4.59 21.11 13.72
CA TYR A 267 4.15 19.84 13.13
C TYR A 267 5.10 18.69 13.48
N TRP A 268 6.42 18.88 13.39
CA TRP A 268 7.38 17.85 13.79
C TRP A 268 7.33 17.55 15.30
N GLN A 269 7.09 18.56 16.14
CA GLN A 269 6.86 18.30 17.56
C GLN A 269 5.60 17.47 17.80
N ASN A 270 4.53 17.69 17.03
CA ASN A 270 3.33 16.85 17.07
C ASN A 270 3.62 15.42 16.62
N VAL A 271 4.40 15.21 15.55
CA VAL A 271 4.84 13.86 15.14
C VAL A 271 5.52 13.15 16.31
N TYR A 272 6.52 13.80 16.93
CA TYR A 272 7.24 13.23 18.07
C TYR A 272 6.30 12.84 19.22
N ASN A 273 5.43 13.77 19.62
CA ASN A 273 4.53 13.58 20.74
C ASN A 273 3.49 12.49 20.48
N TYR A 274 2.89 12.46 19.29
CA TYR A 274 1.88 11.45 18.95
C TYR A 274 2.48 10.07 18.70
N ALA A 275 3.67 9.98 18.12
CA ALA A 275 4.39 8.73 18.01
C ALA A 275 4.72 8.14 19.38
N ASP A 276 5.20 8.97 20.31
CA ASP A 276 5.49 8.58 21.69
C ASP A 276 4.22 8.12 22.45
N LYS A 277 3.12 8.88 22.32
CA LYS A 277 1.81 8.49 22.86
C LYS A 277 1.34 7.15 22.28
N ALA A 278 1.51 6.94 20.98
CA ALA A 278 1.10 5.71 20.31
C ALA A 278 1.88 4.50 20.83
N ILE A 279 3.20 4.61 20.94
CA ILE A 279 4.07 3.58 21.51
C ILE A 279 3.62 3.26 22.95
N THR A 280 3.48 4.28 23.78
CA THR A 280 3.14 4.12 25.21
C THR A 280 1.75 3.52 25.40
N ALA A 281 0.74 4.05 24.68
CA ALA A 281 -0.65 3.62 24.85
C ALA A 281 -0.93 2.25 24.25
N SER A 282 -0.18 1.83 23.23
CA SER A 282 -0.37 0.51 22.60
C SER A 282 0.14 -0.64 23.49
N GLY A 283 1.19 -0.40 24.29
CA GLY A 283 1.91 -1.46 24.96
C GLY A 283 2.56 -2.47 24.02
N CYS A 284 2.62 -2.15 22.73
CA CYS A 284 3.23 -3.01 21.70
C CYS A 284 4.75 -2.97 21.79
N THR A 285 5.36 -4.05 21.28
CA THR A 285 6.82 -4.20 21.20
C THR A 285 7.21 -4.59 19.77
N PRO A 286 8.38 -4.16 19.28
CA PRO A 286 8.86 -4.57 17.98
C PRO A 286 8.91 -6.10 17.83
N LEU A 287 8.60 -6.60 16.62
CA LEU A 287 8.69 -8.03 16.27
C LEU A 287 10.08 -8.59 16.59
N THR A 288 10.13 -9.79 17.13
CA THR A 288 11.36 -10.57 17.23
C THR A 288 11.66 -11.30 15.91
N GLU A 289 12.91 -11.78 15.77
CA GLU A 289 13.29 -12.61 14.62
C GLU A 289 12.40 -13.85 14.47
N ASP A 290 12.11 -14.56 15.58
CA ASP A 290 11.27 -15.75 15.59
C ASP A 290 9.83 -15.43 15.16
N GLN A 291 9.25 -14.31 15.61
CA GLN A 291 7.92 -13.88 15.20
C GLN A 291 7.86 -13.49 13.72
N TRP A 292 8.92 -12.87 13.21
CA TRP A 292 8.98 -12.45 11.82
C TRP A 292 9.13 -13.62 10.85
N HIS A 293 9.96 -14.61 11.20
CA HIS A 293 10.34 -15.71 10.32
C HIS A 293 9.61 -17.03 10.58
N ASP A 294 8.66 -17.08 11.52
CA ASP A 294 7.89 -18.29 11.78
C ASP A 294 7.16 -18.75 10.50
N PRO A 295 7.47 -19.96 9.99
CA PRO A 295 6.88 -20.44 8.74
C PRO A 295 5.39 -20.81 8.85
N ILE A 296 4.86 -20.94 10.06
CA ILE A 296 3.47 -21.32 10.32
C ILE A 296 2.66 -20.10 10.70
N ASN A 297 3.14 -19.34 11.69
CA ASN A 297 2.43 -18.19 12.23
C ASN A 297 2.94 -16.85 11.70
N GLY A 298 4.02 -16.82 11.03
CA GLY A 298 4.74 -15.79 10.30
C GLY A 298 4.34 -14.32 10.48
N PHE A 299 5.04 -13.46 9.75
CA PHE A 299 4.85 -12.02 9.80
C PHE A 299 3.38 -11.59 9.65
N ASN A 300 2.65 -12.19 8.73
CA ASN A 300 1.27 -11.79 8.38
C ASN A 300 0.20 -12.53 9.23
N ASN A 301 0.45 -12.67 10.52
CA ASN A 301 -0.50 -13.23 11.49
C ASN A 301 -0.63 -12.30 12.71
N ARG A 302 -1.78 -11.62 12.83
CA ARG A 302 -2.05 -10.63 13.89
C ARG A 302 -2.15 -11.20 15.30
N THR A 303 -2.32 -12.50 15.44
CA THR A 303 -2.56 -13.14 16.75
C THR A 303 -1.32 -13.75 17.40
N SER A 304 -0.22 -13.90 16.65
CA SER A 304 1.00 -14.56 17.12
C SER A 304 2.11 -13.60 17.55
N GLN A 305 1.88 -12.29 17.50
CA GLN A 305 2.87 -11.26 17.80
C GLN A 305 2.23 -10.05 18.51
N ASN A 306 3.05 -9.15 19.03
CA ASN A 306 2.61 -7.97 19.77
C ASN A 306 3.17 -6.66 19.18
N SER A 307 3.34 -6.59 17.88
CA SER A 307 3.83 -5.39 17.19
C SER A 307 2.72 -4.59 16.52
N TRP A 308 1.66 -5.26 16.12
CA TRP A 308 0.61 -4.62 15.34
C TRP A 308 -0.35 -3.84 16.22
N MET A 309 -0.62 -2.62 15.83
CA MET A 309 -1.54 -1.70 16.51
C MET A 309 -2.91 -1.65 15.83
N TRP A 310 -2.95 -1.95 14.52
CA TRP A 310 -4.15 -1.96 13.70
C TRP A 310 -3.95 -2.89 12.51
N ALA A 311 -4.99 -3.65 12.15
CA ALA A 311 -4.89 -4.65 11.10
C ALA A 311 -6.17 -4.74 10.26
N THR A 312 -6.05 -5.39 9.10
CA THR A 312 -7.17 -5.96 8.35
C THR A 312 -6.93 -7.45 8.15
N THR A 313 -7.99 -8.22 7.94
CA THR A 313 -7.93 -9.68 7.82
C THR A 313 -8.79 -10.19 6.67
N ILE A 314 -8.33 -11.24 6.00
CA ILE A 314 -9.14 -12.00 5.06
C ILE A 314 -9.61 -13.27 5.78
N SER A 315 -10.88 -13.32 6.18
CA SER A 315 -11.47 -14.48 6.83
C SER A 315 -11.66 -15.64 5.85
N GLN A 316 -11.47 -16.87 6.31
CA GLN A 316 -11.78 -18.09 5.52
C GLN A 316 -13.24 -18.14 5.06
N SER A 317 -14.16 -17.52 5.80
CA SER A 317 -15.58 -17.41 5.40
C SER A 317 -15.82 -16.40 4.28
N ASN A 318 -14.86 -15.51 3.97
CA ASN A 318 -14.99 -14.54 2.88
C ASN A 318 -14.57 -15.17 1.54
N SER A 319 -15.43 -16.04 1.01
CA SER A 319 -15.16 -16.75 -0.25
C SER A 319 -14.80 -15.85 -1.44
N PRO A 320 -15.46 -14.69 -1.68
CA PRO A 320 -15.05 -13.78 -2.75
C PRO A 320 -13.62 -13.29 -2.59
N ALA A 321 -13.21 -12.86 -1.39
CA ALA A 321 -11.84 -12.39 -1.13
C ALA A 321 -10.81 -13.52 -1.27
N ILE A 322 -11.10 -14.71 -0.73
CA ILE A 322 -10.25 -15.90 -0.85
C ILE A 322 -10.08 -16.32 -2.32
N SER A 323 -11.15 -16.25 -3.11
CA SER A 323 -11.15 -16.67 -4.51
C SER A 323 -10.49 -15.66 -5.45
N SER A 324 -10.35 -14.42 -5.01
CA SER A 324 -9.75 -13.37 -5.82
C SER A 324 -8.27 -13.61 -6.07
N GLY A 325 -7.87 -13.46 -7.32
CA GLY A 325 -6.45 -13.45 -7.71
C GLY A 325 -5.67 -12.23 -7.18
N PHE A 326 -6.37 -11.22 -6.66
CA PHE A 326 -5.80 -9.94 -6.22
C PHE A 326 -5.85 -9.72 -4.71
N ASN A 327 -6.14 -10.74 -3.91
CA ASN A 327 -5.93 -10.60 -2.48
C ASN A 327 -4.42 -10.56 -2.16
N PHE A 328 -4.09 -10.09 -0.96
CA PHE A 328 -2.71 -9.88 -0.54
C PHE A 328 -1.85 -11.15 -0.66
N ALA A 329 -2.35 -12.31 -0.18
CA ALA A 329 -1.61 -13.57 -0.25
C ALA A 329 -1.40 -14.07 -1.68
N MET A 330 -2.35 -13.79 -2.57
CA MET A 330 -2.24 -14.15 -3.99
C MET A 330 -1.21 -13.31 -4.73
N ILE A 331 -0.94 -12.10 -4.26
CA ILE A 331 0.07 -11.20 -4.83
C ILE A 331 1.45 -11.47 -4.22
N MET A 332 1.54 -11.65 -2.90
CA MET A 332 2.81 -11.72 -2.17
C MET A 332 3.28 -13.14 -1.87
N GLY A 333 2.39 -14.13 -1.95
CA GLY A 333 2.68 -15.52 -1.58
C GLY A 333 3.54 -16.25 -2.60
N THR A 334 4.84 -16.08 -2.53
CA THR A 334 5.81 -16.70 -3.46
C THR A 334 5.85 -18.22 -3.34
N GLU A 335 5.69 -18.75 -2.13
CA GLU A 335 5.83 -20.17 -1.82
C GLU A 335 4.56 -20.99 -2.07
N THR A 336 3.44 -20.40 -2.49
CA THR A 336 2.16 -21.10 -2.59
C THR A 336 1.90 -21.71 -3.95
N THR A 337 1.16 -22.82 -4.00
CA THR A 337 0.73 -23.43 -5.27
C THR A 337 -0.44 -22.71 -5.91
N PHE A 338 -1.21 -21.99 -5.11
CA PHE A 338 -2.44 -21.32 -5.51
C PHE A 338 -2.25 -19.85 -5.90
N SER A 339 -1.17 -19.21 -5.48
CA SER A 339 -0.89 -17.81 -5.78
C SER A 339 -0.58 -17.64 -7.27
N VAL A 340 -1.60 -17.22 -8.03
CA VAL A 340 -1.46 -17.07 -9.49
C VAL A 340 -0.49 -15.93 -9.83
N TYR A 341 -0.48 -14.87 -9.03
CA TYR A 341 0.32 -13.67 -9.30
C TYR A 341 1.59 -13.59 -8.46
N GLY A 342 1.62 -14.16 -7.27
CA GLY A 342 2.80 -14.18 -6.42
C GLY A 342 3.97 -14.96 -7.02
N TRP A 343 3.69 -15.99 -7.80
CA TRP A 343 4.74 -16.77 -8.46
C TRP A 343 4.97 -16.42 -9.94
N ARG A 344 3.95 -15.87 -10.63
CA ARG A 344 4.10 -15.44 -12.03
C ARG A 344 4.82 -14.11 -12.15
N VAL A 345 4.66 -13.28 -11.13
CA VAL A 345 5.27 -11.96 -11.01
C VAL A 345 5.94 -11.91 -9.65
N GLY A 346 7.17 -12.39 -9.59
CA GLY A 346 7.93 -12.41 -8.33
C GLY A 346 8.09 -11.01 -7.77
N ARG A 347 7.95 -10.86 -6.45
CA ARG A 347 8.27 -9.63 -5.72
C ARG A 347 9.58 -9.82 -5.01
N SER A 348 10.52 -8.99 -5.35
CA SER A 348 11.91 -9.08 -4.93
C SER A 348 12.38 -7.77 -4.33
N LEU A 349 13.35 -7.84 -3.46
CA LEU A 349 14.06 -6.67 -3.00
C LEU A 349 15.01 -6.16 -4.08
N ASP A 350 15.20 -4.85 -4.19
CA ASP A 350 16.26 -4.27 -5.01
C ASP A 350 17.62 -4.83 -4.57
N ARG A 351 18.44 -5.25 -5.54
CA ARG A 351 19.72 -5.88 -5.27
C ARG A 351 20.64 -5.01 -4.41
N ARG A 352 20.74 -3.71 -4.67
CA ARG A 352 21.61 -2.80 -3.90
C ARG A 352 21.21 -2.80 -2.44
N MET A 353 19.92 -2.78 -2.18
CA MET A 353 19.40 -2.81 -0.81
C MET A 353 19.74 -4.13 -0.12
N TYR A 354 19.62 -5.24 -0.83
CA TYR A 354 20.00 -6.55 -0.28
C TYR A 354 21.50 -6.63 0.03
N GLU A 355 22.36 -6.18 -0.90
CA GLU A 355 23.82 -6.26 -0.75
C GLU A 355 24.35 -5.33 0.36
N GLN A 356 23.65 -4.21 0.62
CA GLN A 356 24.01 -3.30 1.72
C GLN A 356 23.51 -3.76 3.09
N LEU A 357 22.50 -4.63 3.15
CA LEU A 357 22.08 -5.21 4.41
C LEU A 357 23.22 -6.04 5.00
N SER A 358 23.59 -5.73 6.26
CA SER A 358 24.53 -6.54 7.02
C SER A 358 24.06 -8.00 7.11
N ASP A 359 24.99 -8.95 7.09
CA ASP A 359 24.67 -10.37 7.31
C ASP A 359 24.17 -10.63 8.74
N ASN A 360 24.47 -9.72 9.68
CA ASN A 360 23.98 -9.75 11.06
C ASN A 360 22.54 -9.18 11.18
N ASP A 361 22.00 -8.58 10.12
CA ASP A 361 20.62 -8.14 10.09
C ASP A 361 19.71 -9.29 9.70
N TRP A 362 18.98 -9.81 10.69
CA TRP A 362 18.15 -10.97 10.45
C TRP A 362 16.99 -10.73 9.45
N ARG A 363 16.61 -9.45 9.17
CA ARG A 363 15.63 -9.14 8.11
C ARG A 363 16.12 -9.56 6.74
N LYS A 364 17.44 -9.60 6.49
CA LYS A 364 18.05 -10.07 5.24
C LYS A 364 17.54 -11.44 4.82
N LYS A 365 17.21 -12.28 5.80
CA LYS A 365 16.64 -13.61 5.60
C LYS A 365 15.22 -13.59 4.99
N SER A 366 14.57 -12.45 4.87
CA SER A 366 13.28 -12.30 4.20
C SER A 366 13.36 -12.40 2.68
N TRP A 367 14.56 -12.42 2.12
CA TRP A 367 14.78 -12.50 0.68
C TRP A 367 15.85 -13.53 0.36
N LEU A 368 15.56 -14.34 -0.66
CA LEU A 368 16.46 -15.42 -1.05
C LEU A 368 17.49 -14.93 -2.06
N HIS A 369 18.78 -14.97 -1.68
CA HIS A 369 19.88 -14.63 -2.56
C HIS A 369 19.93 -15.62 -3.74
N PRO A 370 20.25 -15.18 -4.96
CA PRO A 370 20.32 -16.06 -6.15
C PRO A 370 21.22 -17.28 -5.97
N SER A 371 22.32 -17.17 -5.22
CA SER A 371 23.25 -18.29 -4.96
C SER A 371 22.62 -19.48 -4.23
N PHE A 372 21.44 -19.34 -3.66
CA PHE A 372 20.70 -20.49 -3.16
C PHE A 372 20.27 -21.43 -4.30
N PHE A 373 20.09 -20.91 -5.48
CA PHE A 373 19.54 -21.64 -6.62
C PHE A 373 20.56 -21.86 -7.72
N TYR A 374 21.28 -20.80 -8.11
CA TYR A 374 22.19 -20.79 -9.25
C TYR A 374 23.22 -19.67 -9.13
N GLN A 375 24.26 -19.75 -9.95
CA GLN A 375 25.21 -18.66 -10.17
C GLN A 375 25.73 -18.70 -11.62
N SER A 376 26.38 -17.62 -12.06
CA SER A 376 27.16 -17.65 -13.30
C SER A 376 28.38 -18.56 -13.14
N LYS A 377 28.79 -19.24 -14.23
CA LYS A 377 30.04 -20.04 -14.25
C LYS A 377 31.29 -19.24 -13.88
N ASP A 378 31.26 -17.93 -14.17
CA ASP A 378 32.38 -17.03 -13.93
C ASP A 378 32.30 -16.34 -12.56
N GLN A 379 31.26 -16.63 -11.75
CA GLN A 379 31.09 -16.06 -10.43
C GLN A 379 32.24 -16.48 -9.52
N LYS A 380 32.90 -15.52 -8.90
CA LYS A 380 33.94 -15.77 -7.91
C LYS A 380 33.40 -15.67 -6.50
N GLU A 381 33.98 -16.44 -5.60
CA GLU A 381 33.67 -16.38 -4.19
C GLU A 381 33.95 -14.96 -3.63
N GLY A 382 32.99 -14.43 -2.89
CA GLY A 382 33.07 -13.08 -2.31
C GLY A 382 32.75 -11.93 -3.26
N GLU A 383 32.49 -12.22 -4.53
CA GLU A 383 32.00 -11.18 -5.46
C GLU A 383 30.46 -11.07 -5.39
N PRO A 384 29.89 -9.85 -5.47
CA PRO A 384 28.45 -9.67 -5.58
C PRO A 384 27.89 -10.43 -6.78
N TYR A 385 26.71 -11.03 -6.62
CA TYR A 385 26.04 -11.70 -7.73
C TYR A 385 25.65 -10.68 -8.81
N LEU A 386 26.18 -10.88 -10.02
CA LEU A 386 25.88 -10.05 -11.18
C LEU A 386 24.99 -10.80 -12.15
N VAL A 387 23.83 -10.23 -12.46
CA VAL A 387 23.03 -10.69 -13.59
C VAL A 387 23.78 -10.35 -14.87
N LYS A 388 24.15 -11.39 -15.66
CA LYS A 388 24.70 -11.17 -16.99
C LYS A 388 23.64 -10.60 -17.90
N THR A 389 24.03 -9.69 -18.76
CA THR A 389 23.18 -9.10 -19.80
C THR A 389 23.80 -9.30 -21.17
N ASP A 390 22.95 -9.51 -22.17
CA ASP A 390 23.34 -9.46 -23.58
C ASP A 390 23.70 -8.02 -24.02
N ALA A 391 24.03 -7.86 -25.30
CA ALA A 391 24.39 -6.55 -25.86
C ALA A 391 23.22 -5.54 -25.80
N ASP A 392 21.99 -6.03 -25.78
CA ASP A 392 20.79 -5.20 -25.74
C ASP A 392 20.34 -4.88 -24.29
N GLY A 393 21.06 -5.44 -23.29
CA GLY A 393 20.77 -5.21 -21.87
C GLY A 393 19.72 -6.15 -21.29
N ASN A 394 19.30 -7.19 -22.02
CA ASN A 394 18.43 -8.24 -21.50
C ASN A 394 19.25 -9.25 -20.68
N TRP A 395 18.62 -9.91 -19.70
CA TRP A 395 19.29 -10.92 -18.89
C TRP A 395 19.70 -12.13 -19.73
N ASP A 396 20.92 -12.59 -19.51
CA ASP A 396 21.48 -13.80 -20.10
C ASP A 396 21.83 -14.82 -19.02
N PHE A 397 21.09 -15.91 -18.97
CA PHE A 397 21.26 -17.02 -18.05
C PHE A 397 21.87 -18.28 -18.69
N SER A 398 22.35 -18.18 -19.93
CA SER A 398 22.88 -19.33 -20.69
C SER A 398 24.04 -20.03 -20.01
N ASP A 399 24.78 -19.29 -19.18
CA ASP A 399 25.95 -19.77 -18.45
C ASP A 399 25.70 -20.12 -16.98
N ASN A 400 24.43 -20.17 -16.55
CA ASN A 400 24.15 -20.49 -15.16
C ASN A 400 24.44 -21.95 -14.82
N VAL A 401 24.94 -22.15 -13.61
CA VAL A 401 25.11 -23.45 -12.97
C VAL A 401 24.25 -23.52 -11.71
N TRP A 402 23.82 -24.74 -11.36
CA TRP A 402 22.82 -24.98 -10.33
C TRP A 402 23.46 -25.53 -9.06
N ALA A 403 22.97 -25.13 -7.92
CA ALA A 403 23.48 -25.50 -6.61
C ALA A 403 23.15 -26.97 -6.28
N LYS A 404 24.13 -27.75 -5.86
CA LYS A 404 23.98 -29.13 -5.37
C LYS A 404 23.99 -29.22 -3.84
N ALA A 405 23.53 -30.36 -3.34
CA ALA A 405 23.51 -30.69 -1.92
C ALA A 405 24.90 -30.62 -1.23
N ASP A 406 25.93 -30.99 -1.95
CA ASP A 406 27.32 -31.04 -1.48
C ASP A 406 28.05 -29.68 -1.56
N GLY A 407 27.32 -28.63 -1.92
CA GLY A 407 27.88 -27.29 -2.10
C GLY A 407 28.53 -27.05 -3.46
N SER A 408 28.64 -28.08 -4.31
CA SER A 408 29.17 -27.94 -5.66
C SER A 408 28.10 -27.39 -6.65
N TRP A 409 28.55 -27.10 -7.87
CA TRP A 409 27.71 -26.54 -8.94
C TRP A 409 27.60 -27.52 -10.11
N SER A 410 26.45 -27.53 -10.77
CA SER A 410 26.15 -28.41 -11.91
C SER A 410 25.52 -27.62 -13.06
N ASN A 411 25.86 -28.03 -14.30
CA ASN A 411 25.14 -27.57 -15.49
C ASN A 411 23.75 -28.23 -15.62
N ASP A 412 23.49 -29.30 -14.86
CA ASP A 412 22.20 -29.98 -14.87
C ASP A 412 21.30 -29.39 -13.77
N PHE A 413 20.24 -28.76 -14.21
CA PHE A 413 19.21 -28.22 -13.34
C PHE A 413 18.59 -29.28 -12.42
N ASN A 414 18.44 -30.53 -12.87
CA ASN A 414 17.86 -31.58 -12.05
C ASN A 414 18.74 -31.94 -10.82
N SER A 415 19.96 -31.45 -10.76
CA SER A 415 20.84 -31.61 -9.62
C SER A 415 20.64 -30.54 -8.54
N PHE A 416 19.81 -29.54 -8.76
CA PHE A 416 19.48 -28.51 -7.77
C PHE A 416 18.97 -29.13 -6.47
N ASN A 417 19.55 -28.69 -5.35
CA ASN A 417 19.14 -29.16 -4.03
C ASN A 417 18.55 -28.01 -3.19
N GLU A 418 17.31 -28.18 -2.91
CA GLU A 418 16.48 -27.31 -2.08
C GLU A 418 16.84 -27.27 -0.59
N ASN A 419 17.57 -28.27 -0.08
CA ASN A 419 17.95 -28.33 1.34
C ASN A 419 19.13 -27.40 1.69
N ARG A 420 19.57 -26.57 0.76
CA ARG A 420 20.64 -25.60 0.98
C ARG A 420 20.21 -24.38 1.80
N TYR A 421 18.94 -24.28 2.14
CA TYR A 421 18.42 -23.15 2.91
C TYR A 421 18.51 -23.38 4.40
N ASP A 422 18.86 -22.33 5.12
CA ASP A 422 18.71 -22.26 6.58
C ASP A 422 17.26 -22.07 7.02
N TYR A 423 16.33 -21.93 6.07
CA TYR A 423 14.91 -21.75 6.35
C TYR A 423 14.10 -22.96 5.96
N LYS A 424 13.07 -23.22 6.76
CA LYS A 424 11.99 -24.10 6.34
C LYS A 424 11.08 -23.30 5.39
N LEU A 425 11.18 -23.56 4.10
CA LEU A 425 10.17 -23.14 3.16
C LEU A 425 8.89 -23.94 3.44
N THR A 426 7.73 -23.29 3.31
CA THR A 426 6.44 -23.96 3.47
C THR A 426 6.09 -24.84 2.27
N SER A 427 6.62 -24.49 1.07
CA SER A 427 6.44 -25.27 -0.16
C SER A 427 7.44 -26.40 -0.28
N SER A 428 7.04 -27.49 -0.96
CA SER A 428 7.97 -28.57 -1.26
C SER A 428 9.00 -28.15 -2.29
N ALA A 429 10.18 -28.69 -2.19
CA ALA A 429 11.30 -28.46 -3.07
C ALA A 429 11.02 -28.77 -4.54
N SER A 430 10.28 -29.84 -4.80
CA SER A 430 9.85 -30.18 -6.17
C SER A 430 8.99 -29.10 -6.80
N TRP A 431 8.19 -28.41 -5.99
CA TRP A 431 7.38 -27.27 -6.39
C TRP A 431 8.25 -26.07 -6.75
N ILE A 432 9.18 -25.66 -5.89
CA ILE A 432 10.14 -24.58 -6.14
C ILE A 432 10.93 -24.87 -7.42
N ARG A 433 11.46 -26.09 -7.55
CA ARG A 433 12.17 -26.54 -8.74
C ARG A 433 11.32 -26.38 -10.01
N GLY A 434 10.07 -26.83 -9.98
CA GLY A 434 9.14 -26.69 -11.10
C GLY A 434 8.85 -25.24 -11.48
N ARG A 435 8.98 -24.29 -10.53
CA ARG A 435 8.79 -22.86 -10.78
C ARG A 435 10.02 -22.21 -11.41
N ILE A 436 11.20 -22.56 -10.98
CA ILE A 436 12.45 -22.01 -11.49
C ILE A 436 12.70 -22.45 -12.95
N THR A 437 12.23 -23.64 -13.37
CA THR A 437 12.66 -24.25 -14.64
C THR A 437 11.70 -24.24 -15.80
N LYS A 438 10.40 -24.25 -15.55
CA LYS A 438 9.48 -24.41 -16.67
C LYS A 438 9.22 -23.09 -17.37
N GLY A 439 10.07 -22.80 -18.35
CA GLY A 439 9.89 -21.75 -19.35
C GLY A 439 8.66 -21.95 -20.24
N ASN A 440 7.48 -21.96 -19.66
CA ASN A 440 6.21 -21.88 -20.38
C ASN A 440 5.74 -20.43 -20.40
N GLY A 441 6.48 -19.54 -21.05
CA GLY A 441 6.07 -18.16 -21.30
C GLY A 441 5.86 -17.25 -20.08
N TYR A 442 5.78 -17.81 -18.88
CA TYR A 442 5.54 -17.11 -17.62
C TYR A 442 6.45 -17.57 -16.46
N VAL A 443 7.29 -18.56 -16.68
CA VAL A 443 8.15 -19.18 -15.66
C VAL A 443 9.50 -19.50 -16.30
N GLY A 444 10.33 -18.53 -16.45
CA GLY A 444 11.66 -18.70 -17.04
C GLY A 444 12.69 -17.79 -16.41
N TRP A 445 12.23 -16.96 -15.48
CA TRP A 445 13.11 -16.01 -14.84
C TRP A 445 13.58 -16.59 -13.52
N PRO A 446 14.87 -16.69 -13.30
CA PRO A 446 15.41 -17.12 -12.03
C PRO A 446 14.98 -16.13 -10.94
N TRP A 447 14.55 -16.69 -9.82
CA TRP A 447 14.22 -15.87 -8.66
C TRP A 447 15.49 -15.19 -8.14
N MET A 448 15.47 -13.87 -8.13
CA MET A 448 16.57 -13.05 -7.62
C MET A 448 16.03 -12.21 -6.46
N TYR A 449 16.55 -12.47 -5.27
CA TYR A 449 16.13 -11.74 -4.06
C TYR A 449 14.63 -11.80 -3.80
N ILE A 450 14.01 -12.94 -4.14
CA ILE A 450 12.57 -13.16 -4.01
C ILE A 450 12.17 -13.19 -2.55
N ASN A 451 11.02 -12.58 -2.21
CA ASN A 451 10.57 -12.51 -0.84
C ASN A 451 10.01 -13.82 -0.31
N ILE A 452 10.28 -14.07 0.97
CA ILE A 452 9.63 -15.05 1.83
C ILE A 452 9.16 -14.43 3.16
N LYS A 453 9.05 -13.10 3.21
CA LYS A 453 8.53 -12.36 4.37
C LYS A 453 7.06 -12.71 4.61
N PHE A 454 6.26 -12.77 3.54
CA PHE A 454 4.82 -13.00 3.61
C PHE A 454 4.52 -14.45 3.25
N ARG A 455 4.02 -15.20 4.22
CA ARG A 455 3.78 -16.64 4.11
C ARG A 455 2.29 -16.96 4.09
N PRO A 456 1.89 -18.14 3.61
CA PRO A 456 0.51 -18.58 3.68
C PRO A 456 0.06 -18.74 5.13
N ALA A 457 -1.21 -18.47 5.41
CA ALA A 457 -1.78 -18.67 6.74
C ALA A 457 -1.65 -20.11 7.20
N GLY A 458 -1.22 -20.33 8.46
CA GLY A 458 -1.00 -21.64 9.03
C GLY A 458 0.10 -22.46 8.35
N GLY A 459 0.95 -21.84 7.51
CA GLY A 459 1.93 -22.54 6.70
C GLY A 459 1.34 -23.39 5.56
N VAL A 460 0.06 -23.24 5.27
CA VAL A 460 -0.67 -24.06 4.28
C VAL A 460 -0.47 -23.50 2.89
N TYR A 461 0.45 -24.06 2.14
CA TYR A 461 0.88 -23.55 0.83
C TYR A 461 0.08 -24.09 -0.37
N ASP A 462 -0.69 -25.15 -0.20
CA ASP A 462 -1.39 -25.90 -1.25
C ASP A 462 -2.92 -25.84 -1.18
N ASP A 463 -3.48 -25.37 -0.08
CA ASP A 463 -4.91 -25.08 0.05
C ASP A 463 -5.18 -23.58 0.14
N ARG A 464 -5.76 -23.03 -0.93
CA ARG A 464 -6.10 -21.61 -1.02
C ARG A 464 -7.09 -21.15 0.06
N ASN A 465 -8.05 -22.00 0.43
CA ASN A 465 -9.09 -21.60 1.38
C ASN A 465 -8.52 -21.33 2.78
N ILE A 466 -7.39 -21.94 3.08
CA ILE A 466 -6.65 -21.72 4.33
C ILE A 466 -5.53 -20.71 4.12
N GLY A 467 -4.62 -21.04 3.21
CA GLY A 467 -3.38 -20.28 3.04
C GLY A 467 -3.54 -18.86 2.54
N ALA A 468 -4.64 -18.53 1.85
CA ALA A 468 -4.92 -17.16 1.40
C ALA A 468 -5.69 -16.32 2.42
N ALA A 469 -6.13 -16.89 3.54
CA ALA A 469 -6.78 -16.18 4.63
C ALA A 469 -5.72 -15.53 5.55
N THR A 470 -5.06 -14.49 5.06
CA THR A 470 -3.96 -13.81 5.75
C THR A 470 -4.39 -12.49 6.34
N ASP A 471 -3.66 -12.06 7.36
CA ASP A 471 -3.77 -10.73 7.95
C ASP A 471 -2.80 -9.75 7.26
N TYR A 472 -3.12 -8.46 7.38
CA TYR A 472 -2.27 -7.39 6.86
C TYR A 472 -2.22 -6.23 7.85
N PRO A 473 -1.02 -5.73 8.22
CA PRO A 473 -0.89 -4.63 9.16
C PRO A 473 -1.31 -3.31 8.49
N ILE A 474 -2.25 -2.61 9.10
CA ILE A 474 -2.51 -1.21 8.79
C ILE A 474 -1.43 -0.35 9.47
N MET A 475 -1.06 -0.73 10.69
CA MET A 475 -0.08 0.00 11.50
C MET A 475 0.66 -0.94 12.45
N ARG A 476 1.98 -0.76 12.58
CA ARG A 476 2.85 -1.46 13.53
C ARG A 476 3.60 -0.44 14.40
N VAL A 477 3.96 -0.85 15.62
CA VAL A 477 4.65 0.02 16.57
C VAL A 477 6.04 0.46 16.07
N GLU A 478 6.70 -0.35 15.27
CA GLU A 478 7.98 0.01 14.65
C GLU A 478 7.88 1.29 13.83
N GLU A 479 6.77 1.51 13.12
CA GLU A 479 6.59 2.74 12.36
C GLU A 479 6.58 3.99 13.28
N MET A 480 6.02 3.84 14.46
CA MET A 480 6.02 4.93 15.46
C MET A 480 7.43 5.23 15.94
N HIS A 481 8.29 4.22 16.13
CA HIS A 481 9.70 4.43 16.46
C HIS A 481 10.45 5.16 15.34
N PHE A 482 10.22 4.78 14.08
CA PHE A 482 10.80 5.48 12.93
C PHE A 482 10.30 6.93 12.82
N LEU A 483 9.00 7.17 12.92
CA LEU A 483 8.45 8.54 12.87
C LEU A 483 8.96 9.41 14.02
N LYS A 484 9.15 8.84 15.23
CA LYS A 484 9.72 9.53 16.36
C LYS A 484 11.18 9.92 16.10
N ALA A 485 11.99 9.03 15.49
CA ALA A 485 13.37 9.33 15.12
C ALA A 485 13.46 10.42 14.04
N GLU A 486 12.60 10.38 13.01
CA GLU A 486 12.51 11.43 11.99
C GLU A 486 12.15 12.79 12.61
N ALA A 487 11.17 12.82 13.50
CA ALA A 487 10.76 14.03 14.18
C ALA A 487 11.87 14.57 15.12
N ALA A 488 12.62 13.70 15.78
CA ALA A 488 13.75 14.10 16.61
C ALA A 488 14.85 14.81 15.82
N LEU A 489 15.08 14.41 14.56
CA LEU A 489 16.03 15.09 13.67
C LEU A 489 15.78 16.61 13.62
N LEU A 490 14.51 16.97 13.43
CA LEU A 490 14.10 18.36 13.19
C LEU A 490 13.74 19.14 14.47
N THR A 491 13.58 18.43 15.61
CA THR A 491 13.25 19.05 16.90
C THR A 491 14.36 19.00 17.92
N GLN A 492 15.29 18.05 17.83
CA GLN A 492 16.33 17.77 18.82
C GLN A 492 17.73 17.64 18.21
N GLY A 493 17.83 17.48 16.88
CA GLY A 493 19.07 17.35 16.14
C GLY A 493 19.51 15.92 15.86
N VAL A 494 20.61 15.81 15.09
CA VAL A 494 21.11 14.55 14.52
C VAL A 494 21.45 13.51 15.57
N ASP A 495 22.11 13.89 16.65
CA ASP A 495 22.55 12.95 17.69
C ASP A 495 21.36 12.26 18.37
N ALA A 496 20.31 13.03 18.70
CA ALA A 496 19.10 12.47 19.31
C ALA A 496 18.34 11.56 18.34
N ALA A 497 18.25 11.96 17.08
CA ALA A 497 17.63 11.16 16.02
C ALA A 497 18.38 9.85 15.79
N SER A 498 19.72 9.92 15.71
CA SER A 498 20.60 8.75 15.53
C SER A 498 20.44 7.75 16.66
N GLY A 499 20.37 8.21 17.91
CA GLY A 499 20.11 7.33 19.06
C GLY A 499 18.78 6.60 18.95
N LEU A 500 17.70 7.29 18.57
CA LEU A 500 16.38 6.68 18.39
C LEU A 500 16.33 5.70 17.20
N LEU A 501 17.05 6.00 16.11
CA LEU A 501 17.16 5.08 14.98
C LEU A 501 17.96 3.83 15.37
N GLU A 502 19.06 4.00 16.11
CA GLU A 502 19.83 2.87 16.64
C GLU A 502 18.98 1.96 17.53
N ASP A 503 18.19 2.52 18.44
CA ASP A 503 17.35 1.75 19.36
C ASP A 503 16.43 0.80 18.62
N ILE A 504 15.74 1.24 17.57
CA ILE A 504 14.85 0.37 16.80
C ILE A 504 15.62 -0.59 15.90
N VAL A 505 16.68 -0.16 15.19
CA VAL A 505 17.41 -1.01 14.27
C VAL A 505 18.25 -2.06 15.02
N LYS A 506 18.73 -1.80 16.20
CA LYS A 506 19.43 -2.79 17.06
C LYS A 506 18.54 -3.98 17.45
N THR A 507 17.23 -3.84 17.40
CA THR A 507 16.32 -5.00 17.55
C THR A 507 16.37 -5.95 16.34
N ARG A 508 16.96 -5.53 15.20
CA ARG A 508 17.13 -6.27 13.93
C ARG A 508 18.57 -6.72 13.71
N ASN A 509 19.50 -5.85 14.07
CA ASN A 509 20.95 -6.03 13.97
C ASN A 509 21.61 -5.41 15.21
N SER A 510 22.00 -6.24 16.15
CA SER A 510 22.58 -5.76 17.44
C SER A 510 23.88 -4.95 17.29
N GLU A 511 24.55 -5.07 16.15
CA GLU A 511 25.81 -4.36 15.84
C GLU A 511 25.57 -3.03 15.10
N TYR A 512 24.32 -2.69 14.78
CA TYR A 512 24.02 -1.46 14.05
C TYR A 512 24.42 -0.22 14.84
N THR A 513 25.04 0.72 14.15
CA THR A 513 25.34 2.08 14.64
C THR A 513 24.91 3.09 13.59
N CYS A 514 24.30 4.19 14.03
CA CYS A 514 24.01 5.33 13.17
C CYS A 514 25.11 6.37 13.33
N ASP A 515 26.05 6.39 12.40
CA ASP A 515 27.23 7.26 12.43
C ASP A 515 27.01 8.61 11.70
N ALA A 516 25.75 8.97 11.47
CA ALA A 516 25.39 10.21 10.81
C ALA A 516 25.82 11.44 11.63
N THR A 517 26.44 12.41 10.95
CA THR A 517 26.87 13.70 11.51
C THR A 517 26.09 14.88 10.94
N THR A 518 25.35 14.64 9.85
CA THR A 518 24.50 15.62 9.18
C THR A 518 23.08 15.10 9.00
N GLU A 519 22.13 16.01 8.80
CA GLU A 519 20.73 15.64 8.49
C GLU A 519 20.65 14.76 7.21
N GLU A 520 21.44 15.06 6.20
CA GLU A 520 21.46 14.28 4.95
C GLU A 520 21.94 12.84 5.19
N GLU A 521 23.04 12.67 5.92
CA GLU A 521 23.56 11.33 6.27
C GLU A 521 22.57 10.53 7.13
N PHE A 522 21.90 11.21 8.08
CA PHE A 522 20.85 10.58 8.87
C PHE A 522 19.69 10.13 7.98
N MET A 523 19.17 11.00 7.10
CA MET A 523 18.04 10.68 6.25
C MET A 523 18.35 9.54 5.25
N LYS A 524 19.58 9.42 4.77
CA LYS A 524 20.02 8.28 3.98
C LYS A 524 19.91 6.97 4.75
N GLN A 525 20.47 6.92 5.98
CA GLN A 525 20.38 5.73 6.82
C GLN A 525 18.95 5.44 7.27
N TYR A 526 18.20 6.45 7.66
CA TYR A 526 16.79 6.34 8.04
C TYR A 526 15.93 5.76 6.92
N ASN A 527 16.02 6.32 5.71
CA ASN A 527 15.25 5.86 4.55
C ASN A 527 15.61 4.41 4.19
N PHE A 528 16.90 4.06 4.20
CA PHE A 528 17.34 2.69 3.97
C PHE A 528 16.70 1.73 4.96
N GLN A 529 16.84 2.01 6.26
CA GLN A 529 16.34 1.13 7.32
C GLN A 529 14.81 1.02 7.31
N LYS A 530 14.10 2.13 7.10
CA LYS A 530 12.64 2.16 7.04
C LYS A 530 12.09 1.43 5.82
N GLN A 531 12.72 1.58 4.66
CA GLN A 531 12.31 0.90 3.44
C GLN A 531 12.49 -0.61 3.53
N VAL A 532 13.56 -1.09 4.16
CA VAL A 532 13.76 -2.52 4.47
C VAL A 532 12.69 -3.02 5.43
N GLU A 533 12.45 -2.30 6.53
CA GLU A 533 11.50 -2.70 7.57
C GLU A 533 10.09 -2.87 7.02
N PHE A 534 9.62 -1.90 6.24
CA PHE A 534 8.24 -1.86 5.74
C PHE A 534 8.07 -2.36 4.31
N TRP A 535 9.07 -3.05 3.77
CA TRP A 535 8.98 -3.64 2.44
C TRP A 535 7.77 -4.57 2.32
N GLY A 536 6.94 -4.33 1.31
CA GLY A 536 5.72 -5.09 1.05
C GLY A 536 4.51 -4.70 1.91
N GLU A 537 4.63 -3.67 2.75
CA GLU A 537 3.54 -3.19 3.61
C GLU A 537 2.89 -1.90 3.10
N GLY A 538 3.29 -1.43 1.92
CA GLY A 538 2.73 -0.25 1.26
C GLY A 538 3.11 1.09 1.91
N VAL A 539 3.91 1.09 2.98
CA VAL A 539 4.39 2.31 3.63
C VAL A 539 5.36 3.07 2.74
N ASN A 540 6.23 2.33 2.04
CA ASN A 540 7.29 2.88 1.20
C ASN A 540 6.78 3.78 0.07
N TYR A 541 5.58 3.54 -0.47
CA TYR A 541 4.99 4.41 -1.49
C TYR A 541 4.67 5.81 -0.94
N PHE A 542 4.06 5.87 0.24
CA PHE A 542 3.68 7.14 0.86
C PHE A 542 4.91 7.95 1.26
N ASP A 543 5.93 7.29 1.83
CA ASP A 543 7.19 7.94 2.16
C ASP A 543 7.96 8.39 0.92
N ALA A 544 8.02 7.56 -0.13
CA ALA A 544 8.69 7.93 -1.37
C ALA A 544 8.06 9.18 -2.00
N LYS A 545 6.73 9.26 -2.01
CA LYS A 545 6.00 10.42 -2.54
C LYS A 545 6.11 11.64 -1.61
N ARG A 546 6.07 11.44 -0.29
CA ARG A 546 6.17 12.51 0.70
C ARG A 546 7.56 13.15 0.71
N LEU A 547 8.61 12.32 0.70
CA LEU A 547 10.02 12.71 0.77
C LEU A 547 10.66 12.92 -0.60
N GLU A 548 9.93 12.67 -1.68
CA GLU A 548 10.39 12.83 -3.07
C GLU A 548 11.65 12.01 -3.37
N LEU A 549 11.66 10.73 -2.94
CA LEU A 549 12.86 9.87 -2.98
C LEU A 549 13.27 9.43 -4.38
N GLY A 550 12.47 9.68 -5.41
CA GLY A 550 12.75 9.21 -6.76
C GLY A 550 12.53 7.70 -6.99
N ILE A 551 12.88 7.27 -8.20
CA ILE A 551 12.94 5.84 -8.58
C ILE A 551 14.24 5.62 -9.34
N HIS A 552 15.11 4.74 -8.84
CA HIS A 552 16.43 4.49 -9.39
C HIS A 552 16.64 3.00 -9.65
N ARG A 553 16.28 2.55 -10.86
CA ARG A 553 16.35 1.13 -11.27
C ARG A 553 17.40 0.84 -12.34
N GLY A 554 17.96 1.90 -12.95
CA GLY A 554 18.92 1.82 -14.04
C GLY A 554 20.37 1.80 -13.57
N TYR A 555 20.84 0.67 -13.03
CA TYR A 555 22.24 0.48 -12.64
C TYR A 555 22.79 -0.87 -13.10
N PHE A 556 24.11 -1.01 -13.18
CA PHE A 556 24.75 -2.23 -13.65
C PHE A 556 24.54 -3.40 -12.68
N GLY A 557 24.03 -4.49 -13.22
CA GLY A 557 23.72 -5.70 -12.43
C GLY A 557 22.43 -5.61 -11.63
N THR A 558 21.55 -4.64 -11.94
CA THR A 558 20.21 -4.56 -11.35
C THR A 558 19.41 -5.85 -11.56
N ASN A 559 18.59 -6.20 -10.60
CA ASN A 559 17.59 -7.27 -10.75
C ASN A 559 16.26 -6.77 -11.33
N CYS A 560 16.21 -5.54 -11.85
CA CYS A 560 15.10 -5.02 -12.64
C CYS A 560 15.20 -5.47 -14.10
N GLU A 561 14.08 -5.84 -14.71
CA GLU A 561 14.02 -6.08 -16.15
C GLU A 561 14.29 -4.83 -16.95
N ARG A 562 14.75 -4.98 -18.21
CA ARG A 562 15.20 -3.85 -19.04
C ARG A 562 14.19 -2.72 -19.10
N TYR A 563 12.93 -3.01 -19.27
CA TYR A 563 11.88 -1.98 -19.33
C TYR A 563 11.68 -1.24 -17.99
N GLN A 564 11.94 -1.88 -16.85
CA GLN A 564 11.88 -1.25 -15.53
C GLN A 564 13.10 -0.36 -15.27
N GLN A 565 14.24 -0.68 -15.89
CA GLN A 565 15.46 0.13 -15.80
C GLN A 565 15.29 1.53 -16.42
N ALA A 566 14.25 1.72 -17.24
CA ALA A 566 13.88 3.02 -17.78
C ALA A 566 13.37 4.00 -16.72
N LEU A 567 12.95 3.49 -15.55
CA LEU A 567 12.50 4.29 -14.43
C LEU A 567 13.71 4.73 -13.59
N ASP A 568 14.31 5.84 -14.01
CA ASP A 568 15.47 6.44 -13.37
C ASP A 568 15.24 7.96 -13.27
N VAL A 569 14.55 8.38 -12.22
CA VAL A 569 13.99 9.71 -12.02
C VAL A 569 14.24 10.19 -10.61
N ASP A 570 14.80 11.39 -10.48
CA ASP A 570 14.97 12.08 -9.20
C ASP A 570 13.65 12.73 -8.75
N GLY A 571 13.40 12.75 -7.46
CA GLY A 571 12.23 13.42 -6.90
C GLY A 571 10.91 12.70 -7.23
N VAL A 572 9.89 13.44 -7.64
CA VAL A 572 8.56 12.91 -7.86
C VAL A 572 8.44 12.21 -9.21
N HIS A 573 8.03 10.95 -9.19
CA HIS A 573 7.68 10.22 -10.40
C HIS A 573 6.22 10.50 -10.80
N LEU A 574 6.00 10.84 -12.08
CA LEU A 574 4.67 11.16 -12.62
C LEU A 574 3.62 10.07 -12.36
N GLY A 575 4.03 8.82 -12.46
CA GLY A 575 3.16 7.69 -12.25
C GLY A 575 2.72 7.49 -10.80
N TRP A 576 3.26 8.19 -9.82
CA TRP A 576 2.79 8.11 -8.43
C TRP A 576 1.41 8.74 -8.21
N THR A 577 0.89 9.46 -9.19
CA THR A 577 -0.47 9.99 -9.12
C THR A 577 -1.32 9.33 -10.21
N PRO A 578 -2.19 8.37 -9.85
CA PRO A 578 -3.06 7.71 -10.81
C PRO A 578 -4.15 8.64 -11.34
N GLY A 579 -4.72 8.25 -12.46
CA GLY A 579 -5.85 8.94 -13.04
C GLY A 579 -7.19 8.66 -12.35
N TRP A 580 -8.16 9.49 -12.68
CA TRP A 580 -9.55 9.23 -12.35
C TRP A 580 -10.15 8.22 -13.33
N ASN A 581 -11.00 7.33 -12.82
CA ASN A 581 -11.76 6.41 -13.63
C ASN A 581 -12.77 7.16 -14.50
N GLN A 582 -12.99 6.71 -15.74
CA GLN A 582 -13.97 7.33 -16.62
C GLN A 582 -15.40 7.29 -16.05
N ALA A 583 -15.75 6.25 -15.31
CA ALA A 583 -17.04 6.15 -14.64
C ALA A 583 -17.22 7.26 -13.60
N GLU A 584 -16.18 7.60 -12.83
CA GLU A 584 -16.21 8.72 -11.89
C GLU A 584 -16.33 10.07 -12.60
N LEU A 585 -15.56 10.26 -13.68
CA LEU A 585 -15.65 11.48 -14.50
C LEU A 585 -17.03 11.66 -15.12
N ASN A 586 -17.69 10.57 -15.49
CA ASN A 586 -19.07 10.61 -15.99
C ASN A 586 -20.10 10.87 -14.89
N ALA A 587 -19.86 10.35 -13.68
CA ALA A 587 -20.74 10.51 -12.54
C ALA A 587 -20.61 11.88 -11.87
N ASN A 588 -19.41 12.46 -11.87
CA ASN A 588 -19.13 13.78 -11.29
C ASN A 588 -18.36 14.64 -12.31
N GLN A 589 -19.13 15.50 -13.00
CA GLN A 589 -18.59 16.33 -14.07
C GLN A 589 -17.72 17.51 -13.59
N ALA A 590 -17.71 17.79 -12.28
CA ALA A 590 -16.88 18.84 -11.69
C ALA A 590 -15.43 18.41 -11.43
N ILE A 591 -15.10 17.13 -11.59
CA ILE A 591 -13.73 16.65 -11.38
C ILE A 591 -12.83 17.08 -12.53
N TYR A 592 -11.85 17.93 -12.23
CA TYR A 592 -10.74 18.16 -13.15
C TYR A 592 -9.83 16.94 -13.18
N HIS A 593 -9.63 16.39 -14.38
CA HIS A 593 -8.62 15.38 -14.59
C HIS A 593 -7.43 15.97 -15.36
N TYR A 594 -6.24 15.66 -14.91
CA TYR A 594 -4.98 16.19 -15.42
C TYR A 594 -4.17 15.17 -16.20
N ASN A 595 -4.71 13.96 -16.34
CA ASN A 595 -3.93 12.80 -16.77
C ASN A 595 -3.65 12.76 -18.27
N ASN A 596 -4.06 13.78 -19.00
CA ASN A 596 -3.69 13.98 -20.39
C ASN A 596 -2.18 14.14 -20.60
N SER A 597 -1.42 14.46 -19.53
CA SER A 597 0.05 14.55 -19.60
C SER A 597 0.76 13.21 -19.84
N TYR A 598 0.02 12.07 -19.72
CA TYR A 598 0.56 10.72 -19.95
C TYR A 598 0.20 10.13 -21.31
N THR A 599 -0.18 10.92 -22.27
CA THR A 599 -0.63 10.46 -23.60
C THR A 599 0.42 9.65 -24.38
N ASN A 600 1.70 9.76 -24.00
CA ASN A 600 2.75 8.95 -24.58
C ASN A 600 3.77 8.48 -23.51
N PRO A 601 3.54 7.34 -22.87
CA PRO A 601 4.44 6.79 -21.86
C PRO A 601 5.88 6.62 -22.35
N SER A 602 6.08 6.33 -23.62
CA SER A 602 7.43 6.13 -24.19
C SER A 602 8.33 7.38 -24.12
N THR A 603 7.76 8.56 -23.91
CA THR A 603 8.56 9.79 -23.74
C THR A 603 9.19 9.92 -22.35
N TYR A 604 8.79 9.09 -21.39
CA TYR A 604 9.29 9.10 -20.00
C TYR A 604 10.27 7.97 -19.70
N TYR A 605 10.86 7.35 -20.75
CA TYR A 605 11.89 6.33 -20.58
C TYR A 605 13.27 6.95 -20.61
N PHE A 606 13.95 6.85 -19.49
CA PHE A 606 15.30 7.38 -19.30
C PHE A 606 16.30 6.24 -19.15
N TYR A 607 16.50 5.48 -20.25
CA TYR A 607 17.47 4.39 -20.26
C TYR A 607 18.89 4.94 -20.17
N LYS A 608 19.63 4.45 -19.18
CA LYS A 608 21.10 4.54 -19.22
C LYS A 608 21.65 3.49 -20.19
N SER A 609 22.69 3.82 -20.92
CA SER A 609 23.43 2.85 -21.73
C SER A 609 24.16 1.84 -20.83
N ASN A 610 24.44 0.65 -21.36
CA ASN A 610 25.24 -0.34 -20.62
C ASN A 610 26.62 0.20 -20.23
N ASP A 611 27.24 1.06 -21.05
CA ASP A 611 28.54 1.67 -20.76
C ASP A 611 28.43 2.67 -19.61
N GLU A 612 27.38 3.51 -19.55
CA GLU A 612 27.12 4.40 -18.43
C GLU A 612 26.89 3.61 -17.12
N MET A 613 26.09 2.54 -17.18
CA MET A 613 25.85 1.69 -16.01
C MET A 613 27.13 1.00 -15.54
N ARG A 614 27.97 0.51 -16.47
CA ARG A 614 29.27 -0.12 -16.15
C ARG A 614 30.28 0.88 -15.59
N ALA A 615 30.33 2.10 -16.12
CA ALA A 615 31.23 3.15 -15.65
C ALA A 615 30.97 3.56 -14.19
N ASN A 616 29.74 3.40 -13.73
CA ASN A 616 29.30 3.70 -12.36
C ASN A 616 29.27 2.44 -11.46
N TYR A 617 29.64 1.27 -11.98
CA TYR A 617 29.66 0.03 -11.18
C TYR A 617 30.53 0.18 -9.94
N GLY A 618 30.01 -0.21 -8.79
CA GLY A 618 30.62 -0.01 -7.49
C GLY A 618 30.13 1.26 -6.76
N LYS A 619 29.83 2.34 -7.49
CA LYS A 619 29.15 3.52 -6.92
C LYS A 619 27.64 3.30 -6.87
N ASP A 620 27.09 2.70 -7.92
CA ASP A 620 25.66 2.37 -8.02
C ASP A 620 25.20 1.27 -7.06
N LEU A 621 26.13 0.58 -6.37
CA LEU A 621 25.78 -0.39 -5.32
C LEU A 621 25.50 0.26 -3.97
N ILE A 622 25.70 1.55 -3.84
CA ILE A 622 25.38 2.31 -2.65
C ILE A 622 23.91 2.77 -2.79
N TRP A 623 23.10 2.41 -1.81
CA TRP A 623 21.75 2.95 -1.70
C TRP A 623 21.85 4.40 -1.21
N GLU A 624 21.60 5.35 -2.09
CA GLU A 624 21.66 6.77 -1.79
C GLU A 624 20.33 7.31 -1.28
#